data_4cbae4c72ad9450233577d7fe829ce22
#
_entry.id   4cbae4c72ad9450233577d7fe829ce22
#
_cell.length_a   1.000
_cell.length_b   1.000
_cell.length_c   1.000
_cell.angle_alpha   90.00
_cell.angle_beta   90.00
_cell.angle_gamma   90.00
#
_symmetry.space_group_name_H-M   'P 1'
#
loop_
_entity.id
_entity.type
_entity.pdbx_description
1 polymer ?
#
loop_
_entity_poly.entity_id
_entity_poly.type
_entity_poly.pdbx_seq_one_letter_code
_entity_poly.pdbx_strand_id
1 'polypeptide(L)'
;SLIGKGTWDGVVDTVGGNILANAISQTRLKGIVAICGNASSNKLNTSVVPFFLRAVKLWGIDSVNISNKRKEFVWGEVPKYIDFNILEKSIKTVGLNELLDVFPEMLEGKLKNRILVDVNK
;
A
#
# COMPACT_ATOMS: atom_id res chain seq x y z
N SER A 1 -17.63 -8.48 12.09
CA SER A 1 -18.33 -9.39 11.16
C SER A 1 -17.31 -10.32 10.50
N LEU A 2 -17.62 -11.61 10.41
CA LEU A 2 -16.74 -12.62 9.76
C LEU A 2 -16.58 -12.35 8.26
N ILE A 3 -17.57 -11.71 7.64
CA ILE A 3 -17.60 -11.33 6.25
C ILE A 3 -18.43 -10.05 6.10
N GLY A 4 -17.83 -9.02 5.53
CA GLY A 4 -18.48 -7.73 5.26
C GLY A 4 -19.13 -7.68 3.88
N LYS A 5 -19.73 -6.52 3.55
CA LYS A 5 -20.19 -6.24 2.18
C LYS A 5 -18.96 -6.25 1.25
N GLY A 6 -19.04 -6.95 0.12
CA GLY A 6 -18.00 -6.94 -0.91
C GLY A 6 -17.89 -5.54 -1.52
N THR A 7 -16.75 -4.89 -1.28
CA THR A 7 -16.49 -3.51 -1.70
C THR A 7 -15.31 -3.42 -2.67
N TRP A 8 -14.26 -4.21 -2.42
CA TRP A 8 -12.98 -4.10 -3.12
C TRP A 8 -12.73 -5.32 -4.02
N ASP A 9 -12.33 -5.08 -5.24
CA ASP A 9 -11.86 -6.14 -6.17
C ASP A 9 -10.37 -6.44 -5.93
N GLY A 10 -9.61 -5.43 -5.55
CA GLY A 10 -8.19 -5.52 -5.17
C GLY A 10 -7.85 -4.57 -4.05
N VAL A 11 -6.93 -4.97 -3.18
CA VAL A 11 -6.40 -4.18 -2.06
C VAL A 11 -4.88 -4.27 -2.07
N VAL A 12 -4.22 -3.14 -1.83
CA VAL A 12 -2.79 -3.10 -1.46
C VAL A 12 -2.71 -2.66 -0.02
N ASP A 13 -2.17 -3.52 0.85
CA ASP A 13 -2.03 -3.24 2.28
C ASP A 13 -0.56 -3.06 2.67
N THR A 14 -0.29 -1.94 3.33
CA THR A 14 1.01 -1.60 3.92
C THR A 14 0.94 -1.50 5.44
N VAL A 15 -0.24 -1.76 6.03
CA VAL A 15 -0.59 -1.40 7.40
C VAL A 15 -0.68 -2.60 8.32
N GLY A 16 -1.29 -3.68 7.86
CA GLY A 16 -1.53 -4.87 8.67
C GLY A 16 -2.63 -4.71 9.72
N GLY A 17 -2.64 -5.59 10.71
CA GLY A 17 -3.53 -5.53 11.86
C GLY A 17 -5.03 -5.59 11.51
N ASN A 18 -5.82 -4.80 12.23
CA ASN A 18 -7.27 -4.74 12.05
C ASN A 18 -7.69 -4.13 10.70
N ILE A 19 -6.87 -3.24 10.14
CA ILE A 19 -7.14 -2.63 8.83
C ILE A 19 -7.09 -3.71 7.76
N LEU A 20 -6.04 -4.53 7.76
CA LEU A 20 -5.91 -5.68 6.85
C LEU A 20 -7.05 -6.68 7.04
N ALA A 21 -7.40 -7.03 8.28
CA ALA A 21 -8.49 -7.95 8.59
C ALA A 21 -9.84 -7.45 8.02
N ASN A 22 -10.12 -6.15 8.18
CA ASN A 22 -11.31 -5.51 7.63
C ASN A 22 -11.29 -5.50 6.08
N ALA A 23 -10.15 -5.18 5.48
CA ALA A 23 -10.00 -5.20 4.03
C ALA A 23 -10.28 -6.59 3.43
N ILE A 24 -9.74 -7.65 4.04
CA ILE A 24 -10.01 -9.04 3.65
C ILE A 24 -11.50 -9.34 3.72
N SER A 25 -12.16 -8.97 4.83
CA SER A 25 -13.60 -9.25 5.03
C SER A 25 -14.50 -8.53 4.01
N GLN A 26 -14.05 -7.41 3.46
CA GLN A 26 -14.76 -6.58 2.48
C GLN A 26 -14.33 -6.82 1.04
N THR A 27 -13.41 -7.73 0.80
CA THR A 27 -12.97 -8.09 -0.55
C THR A 27 -14.05 -8.92 -1.26
N ARG A 28 -14.29 -8.63 -2.53
CA ARG A 28 -15.29 -9.29 -3.38
C ARG A 28 -14.86 -10.71 -3.77
N LEU A 29 -15.80 -11.42 -4.39
CA LEU A 29 -15.57 -12.75 -4.95
C LEU A 29 -14.34 -12.75 -5.88
N LYS A 30 -13.40 -13.66 -5.63
CA LYS A 30 -12.13 -13.83 -6.35
C LYS A 30 -11.17 -12.64 -6.27
N GLY A 31 -11.47 -11.65 -5.41
CA GLY A 31 -10.60 -10.49 -5.21
C GLY A 31 -9.26 -10.87 -4.59
N ILE A 32 -8.32 -9.95 -4.67
CA ILE A 32 -6.95 -10.14 -4.19
C ILE A 32 -6.56 -9.05 -3.19
N VAL A 33 -5.88 -9.45 -2.13
CA VAL A 33 -5.27 -8.56 -1.14
C VAL A 33 -3.76 -8.78 -1.17
N ALA A 34 -3.02 -7.80 -1.67
CA ALA A 34 -1.55 -7.80 -1.71
C ALA A 34 -1.01 -7.09 -0.46
N ILE A 35 -0.21 -7.80 0.34
CA ILE A 35 0.40 -7.25 1.56
C ILE A 35 1.89 -7.01 1.33
N CYS A 36 2.35 -5.80 1.62
CA CYS A 36 3.75 -5.40 1.48
C CYS A 36 4.28 -4.60 2.68
N GLY A 37 3.55 -4.55 3.79
CA GLY A 37 3.97 -3.87 5.00
C GLY A 37 3.11 -4.19 6.21
N ASN A 38 3.49 -3.64 7.36
CA ASN A 38 2.86 -3.89 8.65
C ASN A 38 2.98 -2.67 9.59
N ALA A 39 2.81 -1.47 9.05
CA ALA A 39 3.06 -0.20 9.75
C ALA A 39 2.30 -0.06 11.09
N SER A 40 1.09 -0.66 11.20
CA SER A 40 0.32 -0.67 12.44
C SER A 40 0.54 -1.94 13.27
N SER A 41 0.58 -3.12 12.63
CA SER A 41 0.73 -4.39 13.35
C SER A 41 1.16 -5.53 12.42
N ASN A 42 2.01 -6.41 12.93
CA ASN A 42 2.38 -7.67 12.27
C ASN A 42 1.39 -8.82 12.54
N LYS A 43 0.34 -8.59 13.33
CA LYS A 43 -0.68 -9.59 13.64
C LYS A 43 -1.84 -9.47 12.65
N LEU A 44 -2.38 -10.61 12.26
CA LEU A 44 -3.59 -10.69 11.44
C LEU A 44 -4.65 -11.50 12.18
N ASN A 45 -5.65 -10.82 12.72
CA ASN A 45 -6.78 -11.44 13.38
C ASN A 45 -7.98 -11.44 12.42
N THR A 46 -8.16 -12.52 11.67
CA THR A 46 -9.22 -12.65 10.68
C THR A 46 -9.83 -14.05 10.69
N SER A 47 -10.94 -14.21 9.94
CA SER A 47 -11.61 -15.48 9.74
C SER A 47 -11.17 -16.12 8.42
N VAL A 48 -11.28 -17.44 8.32
CA VAL A 48 -11.11 -18.16 7.05
C VAL A 48 -12.29 -18.00 6.08
N VAL A 49 -13.41 -17.44 6.56
CA VAL A 49 -14.67 -17.31 5.81
C VAL A 49 -14.52 -16.58 4.47
N PRO A 50 -13.83 -15.41 4.37
CA PRO A 50 -13.62 -14.75 3.08
C PRO A 50 -12.86 -15.61 2.07
N PHE A 51 -11.94 -16.43 2.53
CA PHE A 51 -11.10 -17.26 1.66
C PHE A 51 -11.89 -18.38 1.00
N PHE A 52 -12.72 -19.12 1.74
CA PHE A 52 -13.45 -20.24 1.14
C PHE A 52 -14.81 -19.82 0.53
N LEU A 53 -15.53 -18.83 1.09
CA LEU A 53 -16.81 -18.39 0.51
C LEU A 53 -16.67 -17.45 -0.67
N ARG A 54 -15.60 -16.66 -0.71
CA ARG A 54 -15.35 -15.68 -1.79
C ARG A 54 -14.09 -15.94 -2.58
N ALA A 55 -13.36 -17.01 -2.31
CA ALA A 55 -12.08 -17.30 -2.95
C ALA A 55 -11.13 -16.10 -2.94
N VAL A 56 -11.16 -15.28 -1.86
CA VAL A 56 -10.24 -14.16 -1.68
C VAL A 56 -8.81 -14.69 -1.62
N LYS A 57 -7.90 -14.03 -2.31
CA LYS A 57 -6.47 -14.35 -2.28
C LYS A 57 -5.75 -13.35 -1.38
N LEU A 58 -4.98 -13.86 -0.42
CA LEU A 58 -4.03 -13.06 0.35
C LEU A 58 -2.63 -13.35 -0.19
N TRP A 59 -1.96 -12.33 -0.71
CA TRP A 59 -0.66 -12.47 -1.38
C TRP A 59 0.39 -11.59 -0.73
N GLY A 60 1.44 -12.21 -0.18
CA GLY A 60 2.63 -11.52 0.30
C GLY A 60 3.50 -11.04 -0.86
N ILE A 61 3.86 -9.76 -0.84
CA ILE A 61 4.76 -9.15 -1.80
C ILE A 61 6.14 -9.04 -1.16
N ASP A 62 7.05 -9.90 -1.60
CA ASP A 62 8.45 -9.82 -1.19
C ASP A 62 9.23 -8.94 -2.17
N SER A 63 9.46 -7.68 -1.77
CA SER A 63 10.26 -6.73 -2.56
C SER A 63 11.77 -6.84 -2.29
N VAL A 64 12.18 -7.60 -1.28
CA VAL A 64 13.60 -7.75 -0.88
C VAL A 64 14.29 -8.82 -1.71
N ASN A 65 13.71 -10.03 -1.72
CA ASN A 65 14.34 -11.22 -2.35
C ASN A 65 14.02 -11.37 -3.84
N ILE A 66 13.23 -10.47 -4.41
CA ILE A 66 12.92 -10.46 -5.85
C ILE A 66 14.20 -10.24 -6.68
N SER A 67 14.39 -11.04 -7.74
CA SER A 67 15.55 -10.94 -8.62
C SER A 67 15.61 -9.58 -9.35
N ASN A 68 16.82 -9.12 -9.67
CA ASN A 68 17.01 -7.87 -10.42
C ASN A 68 16.28 -7.92 -11.78
N LYS A 69 16.35 -9.03 -12.48
CA LYS A 69 15.61 -9.23 -13.74
C LYS A 69 14.10 -9.00 -13.57
N ARG A 70 13.52 -9.46 -12.46
CA ARG A 70 12.09 -9.23 -12.17
C ARG A 70 11.83 -7.78 -11.80
N LYS A 71 12.73 -7.13 -11.06
CA LYS A 71 12.64 -5.68 -10.75
C LYS A 71 12.66 -4.85 -12.03
N GLU A 72 13.60 -5.10 -12.92
CA GLU A 72 13.71 -4.41 -14.22
C GLU A 72 12.44 -4.56 -15.04
N PHE A 73 11.91 -5.79 -15.13
CA PHE A 73 10.65 -6.05 -15.81
C PHE A 73 9.50 -5.23 -15.20
N VAL A 74 9.33 -5.28 -13.88
CA VAL A 74 8.24 -4.56 -13.18
C VAL A 74 8.37 -3.05 -13.39
N TRP A 75 9.58 -2.49 -13.23
CA TRP A 75 9.80 -1.06 -13.46
C TRP A 75 9.56 -0.64 -14.91
N GLY A 76 9.84 -1.51 -15.87
CA GLY A 76 9.50 -1.28 -17.28
C GLY A 76 8.00 -1.28 -17.57
N GLU A 77 7.21 -2.00 -16.76
CA GLU A 77 5.75 -2.03 -16.90
C GLU A 77 5.05 -0.83 -16.20
N VAL A 78 5.62 -0.32 -15.11
CA VAL A 78 5.03 0.75 -14.28
C VAL A 78 4.55 1.96 -15.10
N PRO A 79 5.32 2.50 -16.07
CA PRO A 79 4.88 3.66 -16.86
C PRO A 79 3.60 3.44 -17.68
N LYS A 80 3.24 2.19 -17.94
CA LYS A 80 2.01 1.85 -18.70
C LYS A 80 0.74 2.01 -17.87
N TYR A 81 0.86 2.05 -16.54
CA TYR A 81 -0.26 2.03 -15.61
C TYR A 81 -0.34 3.28 -14.72
N ILE A 82 0.70 4.13 -14.75
CA ILE A 82 0.76 5.36 -13.94
C ILE A 82 0.43 6.58 -14.81
N ASP A 83 -0.54 7.37 -14.36
CA ASP A 83 -0.73 8.73 -14.85
C ASP A 83 0.23 9.67 -14.10
N PHE A 84 1.30 10.08 -14.78
CA PHE A 84 2.32 10.97 -14.21
C PHE A 84 1.77 12.34 -13.81
N ASN A 85 0.73 12.86 -14.49
CA ASN A 85 0.10 14.13 -14.12
C ASN A 85 -0.61 14.03 -12.76
N ILE A 86 -1.18 12.86 -12.45
CA ILE A 86 -1.78 12.59 -11.12
C ILE A 86 -0.69 12.43 -10.08
N LEU A 87 0.38 11.71 -10.42
CA LEU A 87 1.51 11.49 -9.51
C LEU A 87 2.17 12.81 -9.10
N GLU A 88 2.46 13.69 -10.06
CA GLU A 88 3.06 15.01 -9.80
C GLU A 88 2.23 15.86 -8.83
N LYS A 89 0.89 15.84 -8.97
CA LYS A 89 -0.01 16.55 -8.06
C LYS A 89 0.02 16.01 -6.63
N SER A 90 0.49 14.79 -6.44
CA SER A 90 0.63 14.15 -5.12
C SER A 90 2.01 14.36 -4.49
N ILE A 91 2.90 15.12 -5.14
CA ILE A 91 4.26 15.40 -4.67
C ILE A 91 4.34 16.83 -4.11
N LYS A 92 4.99 16.97 -2.95
CA LYS A 92 5.43 18.25 -2.39
C LYS A 92 6.97 18.23 -2.37
N THR A 93 7.60 19.13 -3.13
CA THR A 93 9.06 19.23 -3.15
C THR A 93 9.54 20.22 -2.09
N VAL A 94 10.50 19.79 -1.28
CA VAL A 94 11.12 20.56 -0.20
C VAL A 94 12.64 20.52 -0.30
N GLY A 95 13.32 21.54 0.21
CA GLY A 95 14.77 21.55 0.40
C GLY A 95 15.19 20.80 1.67
N LEU A 96 16.50 20.54 1.82
CA LEU A 96 17.05 19.90 3.02
C LEU A 96 16.76 20.66 4.31
N ASN A 97 16.81 21.98 4.27
CA ASN A 97 16.54 22.88 5.40
C ASN A 97 15.06 22.89 5.83
N GLU A 98 14.15 22.52 4.95
CA GLU A 98 12.70 22.45 5.23
C GLU A 98 12.27 21.11 5.88
N LEU A 99 13.16 20.11 5.93
CA LEU A 99 12.82 18.78 6.46
C LEU A 99 12.43 18.77 7.94
N LEU A 100 13.06 19.65 8.75
CA LEU A 100 12.75 19.74 10.18
C LEU A 100 11.30 20.16 10.44
N ASP A 101 10.72 20.96 9.54
CA ASP A 101 9.32 21.37 9.63
C ASP A 101 8.35 20.28 9.14
N VAL A 102 8.83 19.41 8.23
CA VAL A 102 8.03 18.32 7.65
C VAL A 102 7.91 17.11 8.59
N PHE A 103 8.95 16.80 9.36
CA PHE A 103 8.98 15.60 10.20
C PHE A 103 7.85 15.54 11.25
N PRO A 104 7.51 16.61 11.97
CA PRO A 104 6.40 16.57 12.92
C PRO A 104 5.07 16.23 12.24
N GLU A 105 4.77 16.84 11.09
CA GLU A 105 3.55 16.57 10.33
C GLU A 105 3.48 15.11 9.85
N MET A 106 4.63 14.54 9.45
CA MET A 106 4.74 13.14 9.04
C MET A 106 4.48 12.19 10.21
N LEU A 107 5.08 12.44 11.37
CA LEU A 107 4.90 11.62 12.57
C LEU A 107 3.47 11.66 13.09
N GLU A 108 2.80 12.80 12.94
CA GLU A 108 1.40 12.96 13.31
C GLU A 108 0.41 12.41 12.26
N GLY A 109 0.90 11.87 11.14
CA GLY A 109 0.07 11.33 10.05
C GLY A 109 -0.74 12.40 9.31
N LYS A 110 -0.35 13.65 9.39
CA LYS A 110 -1.03 14.80 8.75
C LYS A 110 -0.64 15.00 7.30
N LEU A 111 0.51 14.46 6.88
CA LEU A 111 0.97 14.56 5.50
C LEU A 111 0.15 13.65 4.58
N LYS A 112 -0.47 14.26 3.58
CA LYS A 112 -1.24 13.54 2.54
C LYS A 112 -0.42 13.29 1.28
N ASN A 113 0.66 14.05 1.08
CA ASN A 113 1.47 14.05 -0.13
C ASN A 113 2.76 13.25 0.07
N ARG A 114 3.35 12.81 -1.03
CA ARG A 114 4.72 12.32 -1.04
C ARG A 114 5.68 13.51 -0.95
N ILE A 115 6.63 13.47 -0.03
CA ILE A 115 7.69 14.48 0.06
C ILE A 115 8.85 14.06 -0.84
N LEU A 116 9.19 14.92 -1.78
CA LEU A 116 10.40 14.83 -2.59
C LEU A 116 11.42 15.85 -2.05
N VAL A 117 12.60 15.38 -1.67
CA VAL A 117 13.67 16.25 -1.19
C VAL A 117 14.57 16.63 -2.35
N ASP A 118 14.61 17.91 -2.69
CA ASP A 118 15.58 18.45 -3.63
C ASP A 118 16.82 18.90 -2.85
N VAL A 119 17.90 18.15 -3.00
CA VAL A 119 19.15 18.42 -2.29
C VAL A 119 19.90 19.67 -2.79
N ASN A 120 19.47 20.24 -3.91
CA ASN A 120 20.04 21.42 -4.52
C ASN A 120 19.23 22.71 -4.22
N LYS A 121 18.12 22.57 -3.49
CA LYS A 121 17.23 23.68 -3.12
C LYS A 121 17.56 24.24 -1.75
#